data_9f4792caa3f00243e5e308825b8d6ba9
#
_entry.id   9f4792caa3f00243e5e308825b8d6ba9
#
_cell.length_a   1.000
_cell.length_b   1.000
_cell.length_c   1.000
_cell.angle_alpha   90.00
_cell.angle_beta   90.00
_cell.angle_gamma   90.00
#
_symmetry.space_group_name_H-M   'P 1'
#
loop_
_entity.id
_entity.type
_entity.pdbx_description
1 polymer ?
#
loop_
_entity_poly.entity_id
_entity_poly.type
_entity_poly.pdbx_seq_one_letter_code
_entity_poly.pdbx_strand_id
1 'polypeptide(L)'
;MQTVIEFRHIKKAYGDKVVLKDLNLSIEKGEFVTIIGSSGCGKTTALKMVNGLISPTAGDILIDGENIREKNQTELRRNIGYAIQGSVLFPHMTVEQNISYVPNLLNKRDRQRTKEAVSKWMKIVGLEEELKSRYPSERWTS
;
A
#
# COMPACT_ATOMS: atom_id res chain seq x y z
N MET A 1 -20.27 12.37 -5.41
CA MET A 1 -19.03 11.94 -4.73
C MET A 1 -18.14 11.27 -5.77
N GLN A 2 -16.82 11.27 -5.59
CA GLN A 2 -15.89 10.71 -6.59
C GLN A 2 -15.44 9.33 -6.11
N THR A 3 -15.84 8.27 -6.82
CA THR A 3 -15.36 6.91 -6.56
C THR A 3 -13.89 6.79 -6.95
N VAL A 4 -13.04 6.38 -6.02
CA VAL A 4 -11.59 6.23 -6.23
C VAL A 4 -11.18 4.78 -6.42
N ILE A 5 -11.88 3.82 -5.82
CA ILE A 5 -11.65 2.38 -6.03
C ILE A 5 -13.00 1.70 -6.23
N GLU A 6 -13.10 0.87 -7.24
CA GLU A 6 -14.30 0.10 -7.51
C GLU A 6 -13.96 -1.36 -7.86
N PHE A 7 -14.61 -2.27 -7.17
CA PHE A 7 -14.61 -3.71 -7.47
C PHE A 7 -15.93 -4.06 -8.15
N ARG A 8 -15.86 -4.58 -9.35
CA ARG A 8 -17.03 -5.01 -10.14
C ARG A 8 -17.02 -6.52 -10.36
N HIS A 9 -17.93 -7.22 -9.72
CA HIS A 9 -18.13 -8.66 -9.86
C HIS A 9 -16.85 -9.49 -9.71
N ILE A 10 -16.02 -9.13 -8.72
CA ILE A 10 -14.71 -9.76 -8.52
C ILE A 10 -14.90 -11.19 -8.02
N LYS A 11 -14.37 -12.13 -8.80
CA LYS A 11 -14.21 -13.52 -8.44
C LYS A 11 -12.71 -13.84 -8.33
N LYS A 12 -12.33 -14.59 -7.30
CA LYS A 12 -10.98 -15.13 -7.16
C LYS A 12 -11.02 -16.58 -6.71
N ALA A 13 -10.39 -17.44 -7.51
CA ALA A 13 -10.19 -18.84 -7.20
C ALA A 13 -8.70 -19.20 -7.33
N TYR A 14 -8.26 -20.18 -6.57
CA TYR A 14 -6.96 -20.83 -6.65
C TYR A 14 -7.20 -22.32 -6.85
N GLY A 15 -7.06 -22.80 -8.08
CA GLY A 15 -7.54 -24.14 -8.47
C GLY A 15 -9.03 -24.25 -8.17
N ASP A 16 -9.44 -25.29 -7.46
CA ASP A 16 -10.84 -25.52 -7.10
C ASP A 16 -11.34 -24.70 -5.91
N LYS A 17 -10.43 -24.02 -5.19
CA LYS A 17 -10.77 -23.21 -4.01
C LYS A 17 -11.20 -21.81 -4.41
N VAL A 18 -12.49 -21.51 -4.29
CA VAL A 18 -13.02 -20.16 -4.47
C VAL A 18 -12.84 -19.37 -3.18
N VAL A 19 -12.09 -18.24 -3.25
CA VAL A 19 -11.79 -17.35 -2.13
C VAL A 19 -12.74 -16.14 -2.13
N LEU A 20 -13.01 -15.57 -3.30
CA LEU A 20 -14.00 -14.52 -3.49
C LEU A 20 -14.98 -14.99 -4.57
N LYS A 21 -16.26 -14.93 -4.26
CA LYS A 21 -17.33 -15.43 -5.17
C LYS A 21 -17.85 -14.33 -6.09
N ASP A 22 -18.15 -13.18 -5.51
CA ASP A 22 -18.69 -12.00 -6.21
C ASP A 22 -18.54 -10.78 -5.28
N LEU A 23 -17.37 -10.14 -5.31
CA LEU A 23 -17.13 -8.94 -4.52
C LEU A 23 -17.49 -7.71 -5.35
N ASN A 24 -18.44 -6.93 -4.86
CA ASN A 24 -18.82 -5.63 -5.36
C ASN A 24 -18.61 -4.60 -4.24
N LEU A 25 -17.77 -3.59 -4.47
CA LEU A 25 -17.44 -2.57 -3.48
C LEU A 25 -16.99 -1.30 -4.19
N SER A 26 -17.56 -0.17 -3.80
CA SER A 26 -17.11 1.15 -4.23
C SER A 26 -16.60 1.94 -3.04
N ILE A 27 -15.46 2.59 -3.19
CA ILE A 27 -14.81 3.41 -2.15
C ILE A 27 -14.71 4.82 -2.70
N GLU A 28 -15.28 5.76 -1.95
CA GLU A 28 -15.28 7.18 -2.30
C GLU A 28 -14.01 7.89 -1.81
N LYS A 29 -13.70 9.01 -2.43
CA LYS A 29 -12.56 9.84 -2.04
C LYS A 29 -12.71 10.34 -0.60
N GLY A 30 -11.67 10.09 0.21
CA GLY A 30 -11.65 10.48 1.63
C GLY A 30 -12.35 9.50 2.57
N GLU A 31 -12.90 8.40 2.05
CA GLU A 31 -13.55 7.39 2.85
C GLU A 31 -12.53 6.50 3.58
N PHE A 32 -12.88 6.10 4.81
CA PHE A 32 -12.15 5.10 5.58
C PHE A 32 -12.95 3.79 5.59
N VAL A 33 -12.41 2.76 4.95
CA VAL A 33 -13.08 1.47 4.80
C VAL A 33 -12.36 0.38 5.58
N THR A 34 -13.10 -0.40 6.37
CA THR A 34 -12.59 -1.57 7.10
C THR A 34 -13.22 -2.85 6.55
N ILE A 35 -12.38 -3.81 6.17
CA ILE A 35 -12.81 -5.13 5.74
C ILE A 35 -12.67 -6.11 6.90
N ILE A 36 -13.79 -6.60 7.43
CA ILE A 36 -13.85 -7.52 8.56
C ILE A 36 -14.24 -8.91 8.07
N GLY A 37 -13.68 -9.94 8.68
CA GLY A 37 -14.00 -11.34 8.36
C GLY A 37 -13.01 -12.32 8.99
N SER A 38 -13.36 -13.60 8.99
CA SER A 38 -12.51 -14.68 9.51
C SER A 38 -11.18 -14.81 8.76
N SER A 39 -10.23 -15.53 9.34
CA SER A 39 -8.96 -15.83 8.65
C SER A 39 -9.25 -16.62 7.36
N GLY A 40 -8.58 -16.24 6.27
CA GLY A 40 -8.73 -16.92 4.98
C GLY A 40 -9.94 -16.52 4.13
N CYS A 41 -10.82 -15.60 4.59
CA CYS A 41 -12.01 -15.17 3.83
C CYS A 41 -11.72 -14.24 2.63
N GLY A 42 -10.44 -13.95 2.31
CA GLY A 42 -10.09 -13.19 1.12
C GLY A 42 -9.73 -11.71 1.31
N LYS A 43 -9.69 -11.18 2.56
CA LYS A 43 -9.33 -9.78 2.85
C LYS A 43 -7.99 -9.37 2.22
N THR A 44 -6.95 -10.11 2.53
CA THR A 44 -5.61 -9.87 1.96
C THR A 44 -5.57 -10.06 0.45
N THR A 45 -6.38 -10.99 -0.07
CA THR A 45 -6.52 -11.21 -1.52
C THR A 45 -7.11 -9.98 -2.19
N ALA A 46 -8.19 -9.40 -1.64
CA ALA A 46 -8.78 -8.17 -2.15
C ALA A 46 -7.78 -7.00 -2.15
N LEU A 47 -7.06 -6.78 -1.04
CA LEU A 47 -6.03 -5.74 -0.95
C LEU A 47 -4.88 -5.93 -1.95
N LYS A 48 -4.43 -7.17 -2.16
CA LYS A 48 -3.39 -7.48 -3.15
C LYS A 48 -3.86 -7.24 -4.59
N MET A 49 -5.14 -7.42 -4.86
CA MET A 49 -5.69 -7.16 -6.19
C MET A 49 -5.73 -5.67 -6.52
N VAL A 50 -6.05 -4.78 -5.57
CA VAL A 50 -6.01 -3.31 -5.78
C VAL A 50 -4.62 -2.85 -6.23
N ASN A 51 -3.56 -3.42 -5.66
CA ASN A 51 -2.17 -3.10 -6.04
C ASN A 51 -1.70 -3.82 -7.31
N GLY A 52 -2.56 -4.58 -7.97
CA GLY A 52 -2.18 -5.40 -9.12
C GLY A 52 -1.12 -6.46 -8.81
N LEU A 53 -0.97 -6.86 -7.52
CA LEU A 53 -0.05 -7.94 -7.12
C LEU A 53 -0.59 -9.33 -7.48
N ILE A 54 -1.90 -9.47 -7.54
CA ILE A 54 -2.61 -10.64 -8.04
C ILE A 54 -3.78 -10.19 -8.91
N SER A 55 -4.06 -10.94 -9.96
CA SER A 55 -5.21 -10.67 -10.83
C SER A 55 -6.45 -11.40 -10.34
N PRO A 56 -7.65 -10.82 -10.47
CA PRO A 56 -8.88 -11.53 -10.27
C PRO A 56 -9.04 -12.63 -11.33
N THR A 57 -9.81 -13.69 -11.01
CA THR A 57 -10.19 -14.74 -11.96
C THR A 57 -11.28 -14.23 -12.93
N ALA A 58 -12.18 -13.36 -12.43
CA ALA A 58 -13.18 -12.66 -13.22
C ALA A 58 -13.52 -11.33 -12.55
N GLY A 59 -14.18 -10.44 -13.29
CA GLY A 59 -14.53 -9.09 -12.86
C GLY A 59 -13.42 -8.08 -13.06
N ASP A 60 -13.69 -6.81 -12.77
CA ASP A 60 -12.79 -5.69 -13.01
C ASP A 60 -12.59 -4.85 -11.76
N ILE A 61 -11.38 -4.31 -11.62
CA ILE A 61 -11.04 -3.33 -10.58
C ILE A 61 -10.69 -2.04 -11.29
N LEU A 62 -11.35 -0.97 -10.88
CA LEU A 62 -11.10 0.36 -11.40
C LEU A 62 -10.50 1.23 -10.30
N ILE A 63 -9.53 2.05 -10.68
CA ILE A 63 -8.96 3.11 -9.83
C ILE A 63 -9.07 4.42 -10.60
N ASP A 64 -9.75 5.39 -10.02
CA ASP A 64 -10.11 6.66 -10.64
C ASP A 64 -10.85 6.49 -11.98
N GLY A 65 -11.73 5.46 -12.05
CA GLY A 65 -12.53 5.13 -13.21
C GLY A 65 -11.81 4.32 -14.31
N GLU A 66 -10.51 4.06 -14.17
CA GLU A 66 -9.72 3.31 -15.15
C GLU A 66 -9.42 1.89 -14.68
N ASN A 67 -9.56 0.91 -15.57
CA ASN A 67 -9.28 -0.49 -15.25
C ASN A 67 -7.78 -0.67 -14.97
N ILE A 68 -7.44 -1.25 -13.82
CA ILE A 68 -6.04 -1.45 -13.40
C ILE A 68 -5.25 -2.39 -14.32
N ARG A 69 -5.93 -3.22 -15.12
CA ARG A 69 -5.27 -4.09 -16.12
C ARG A 69 -4.67 -3.30 -17.27
N GLU A 70 -5.24 -2.13 -17.58
CA GLU A 70 -4.81 -1.26 -18.67
C GLU A 70 -3.73 -0.26 -18.22
N LYS A 71 -3.55 -0.09 -16.90
CA LYS A 71 -2.57 0.81 -16.32
C LYS A 71 -1.16 0.23 -16.31
N ASN A 72 -0.17 1.11 -16.43
CA ASN A 72 1.21 0.75 -16.12
C ASN A 72 1.31 0.37 -14.63
N GLN A 73 1.67 -0.88 -14.36
CA GLN A 73 1.70 -1.44 -13.00
C GLN A 73 2.70 -0.74 -12.08
N THR A 74 3.77 -0.17 -12.62
CA THR A 74 4.74 0.58 -11.84
C THR A 74 4.17 1.93 -11.41
N GLU A 75 3.48 2.62 -12.30
CA GLU A 75 2.83 3.90 -12.00
C GLU A 75 1.65 3.73 -11.05
N LEU A 76 0.84 2.69 -11.25
CA LEU A 76 -0.22 2.32 -10.34
C LEU A 76 0.30 2.21 -8.90
N ARG A 77 1.34 1.40 -8.68
CA ARG A 77 1.91 1.14 -7.35
C ARG A 77 2.60 2.35 -6.74
N ARG A 78 3.14 3.26 -7.54
CA ARG A 78 3.74 4.52 -7.03
C ARG A 78 2.74 5.43 -6.34
N ASN A 79 1.48 5.34 -6.73
CA ASN A 79 0.39 6.18 -6.21
C ASN A 79 -0.41 5.50 -5.08
N ILE A 80 -0.04 4.26 -4.70
CA ILE A 80 -0.72 3.50 -3.64
C ILE A 80 0.25 3.25 -2.49
N GLY A 81 -0.06 3.77 -1.30
CA GLY A 81 0.61 3.37 -0.07
C GLY A 81 0.10 2.00 0.36
N TYR A 82 1.01 1.02 0.51
CA TYR A 82 0.66 -0.34 0.90
C TYR A 82 1.48 -0.80 2.09
N ALA A 83 0.82 -1.01 3.23
CA ALA A 83 1.42 -1.60 4.42
C ALA A 83 0.98 -3.05 4.54
N ILE A 84 1.93 -3.97 4.65
CA ILE A 84 1.68 -5.39 4.88
C ILE A 84 1.90 -5.77 6.34
N GLN A 85 1.33 -6.89 6.74
CA GLN A 85 1.53 -7.42 8.08
C GLN A 85 3.00 -7.84 8.27
N GLY A 86 3.60 -7.44 9.41
CA GLY A 86 4.99 -7.68 9.75
C GLY A 86 5.90 -6.49 9.45
N SER A 87 7.19 -6.63 9.75
CA SER A 87 8.19 -5.60 9.45
C SER A 87 8.57 -5.64 7.98
N VAL A 88 8.36 -4.55 7.28
CA VAL A 88 8.75 -4.36 5.87
C VAL A 88 9.89 -3.37 5.73
N LEU A 89 10.52 -3.01 6.84
CA LEU A 89 11.67 -2.13 6.83
C LEU A 89 12.92 -2.88 6.34
N PHE A 90 13.78 -2.18 5.63
CA PHE A 90 15.10 -2.69 5.27
C PHE A 90 15.99 -2.69 6.52
N PRO A 91 16.36 -3.85 7.08
CA PRO A 91 17.07 -3.91 8.36
C PRO A 91 18.50 -3.35 8.30
N HIS A 92 19.07 -3.27 7.11
CA HIS A 92 20.40 -2.73 6.82
C HIS A 92 20.39 -1.23 6.51
N MET A 93 19.23 -0.59 6.56
CA MET A 93 19.05 0.85 6.36
C MET A 93 18.62 1.50 7.67
N THR A 94 19.09 2.74 7.89
CA THR A 94 18.66 3.56 9.03
C THR A 94 17.19 3.97 8.88
N VAL A 95 16.60 4.55 9.92
CA VAL A 95 15.24 5.10 9.90
C VAL A 95 15.11 6.14 8.78
N GLU A 96 16.05 7.08 8.70
CA GLU A 96 16.07 8.08 7.63
C GLU A 96 16.12 7.46 6.23
N GLN A 97 16.99 6.46 6.04
CA GLN A 97 17.15 5.77 4.77
C GLN A 97 15.87 5.00 4.36
N ASN A 98 15.22 4.34 5.31
CA ASN A 98 13.94 3.66 5.08
C ASN A 98 12.84 4.66 4.66
N ILE A 99 12.69 5.78 5.39
CA ILE A 99 11.69 6.81 5.08
C ILE A 99 12.00 7.49 3.74
N SER A 100 13.27 7.75 3.45
CA SER A 100 13.70 8.43 2.22
C SER A 100 13.67 7.56 0.97
N TYR A 101 13.53 6.23 1.11
CA TYR A 101 13.61 5.30 0.00
C TYR A 101 12.61 5.62 -1.13
N VAL A 102 11.33 5.70 -0.80
CA VAL A 102 10.27 6.02 -1.79
C VAL A 102 10.38 7.46 -2.30
N PRO A 103 10.52 8.50 -1.45
CA PRO A 103 10.80 9.86 -1.92
C PRO A 103 11.96 9.97 -2.89
N ASN A 104 13.07 9.26 -2.66
CA ASN A 104 14.21 9.26 -3.58
C ASN A 104 13.88 8.68 -4.96
N LEU A 105 13.02 7.66 -5.00
CA LEU A 105 12.55 7.08 -6.27
C LEU A 105 11.64 8.04 -7.05
N LEU A 106 10.76 8.74 -6.34
CA LEU A 106 9.75 9.63 -6.93
C LEU A 106 10.32 10.99 -7.32
N ASN A 107 11.17 11.56 -6.49
CA ASN A 107 11.70 12.92 -6.64
C ASN A 107 12.95 13.00 -7.51
N LYS A 108 13.27 11.96 -8.29
CA LYS A 108 14.48 11.92 -9.14
C LYS A 108 15.77 12.28 -8.38
N ARG A 109 15.87 11.89 -7.10
CA ARG A 109 16.96 12.18 -6.16
C ARG A 109 17.11 13.66 -5.77
N ASP A 110 16.05 14.45 -5.82
CA ASP A 110 16.03 15.78 -5.20
C ASP A 110 16.20 15.64 -3.68
N ARG A 111 17.43 15.95 -3.22
CA ARG A 111 17.86 15.76 -1.83
C ARG A 111 17.08 16.67 -0.87
N GLN A 112 16.76 17.89 -1.30
CA GLN A 112 16.05 18.84 -0.44
C GLN A 112 14.62 18.37 -0.18
N ARG A 113 13.87 18.04 -1.24
CA ARG A 113 12.51 17.47 -1.12
C ARG A 113 12.47 16.18 -0.31
N THR A 114 13.50 15.33 -0.46
CA THR A 114 13.58 14.10 0.31
C THR A 114 13.81 14.37 1.80
N LYS A 115 14.68 15.30 2.17
CA LYS A 115 14.90 15.70 3.58
C LYS A 115 13.63 16.27 4.21
N GLU A 116 12.94 17.14 3.50
CA GLU A 116 11.67 17.71 3.95
C GLU A 116 10.60 16.62 4.16
N ALA A 117 10.52 15.65 3.25
CA ALA A 117 9.61 14.52 3.40
C ALA A 117 9.96 13.66 4.62
N VAL A 118 11.23 13.36 4.86
CA VAL A 118 11.68 12.60 6.04
C VAL A 118 11.28 13.31 7.33
N SER A 119 11.64 14.59 7.48
CA SER A 119 11.31 15.37 8.67
C SER A 119 9.79 15.49 8.89
N LYS A 120 9.04 15.69 7.80
CA LYS A 120 7.57 15.74 7.85
C LYS A 120 6.98 14.42 8.38
N TRP A 121 7.40 13.30 7.83
CA TRP A 121 6.84 12.00 8.21
C TRP A 121 7.26 11.57 9.60
N MET A 122 8.52 11.82 10.02
CA MET A 122 8.96 11.58 11.39
C MET A 122 8.09 12.35 12.39
N LYS A 123 7.85 13.62 12.14
CA LYS A 123 7.00 14.46 12.99
C LYS A 123 5.55 13.93 13.07
N ILE A 124 4.97 13.52 11.95
CA ILE A 124 3.59 12.99 11.90
C ILE A 124 3.44 11.73 12.75
N VAL A 125 4.43 10.83 12.72
CA VAL A 125 4.38 9.58 13.49
C VAL A 125 5.02 9.69 14.88
N GLY A 126 5.44 10.88 15.31
CA GLY A 126 6.01 11.12 16.64
C GLY A 126 7.41 10.57 16.85
N LEU A 127 8.18 10.39 15.78
CA LEU A 127 9.58 9.96 15.88
C LEU A 127 10.51 11.15 16.12
N GLU A 128 11.38 11.02 17.12
CA GLU A 128 12.38 12.03 17.44
C GLU A 128 13.52 12.07 16.40
N GLU A 129 14.08 13.25 16.19
CA GLU A 129 15.15 13.49 15.20
C GLU A 129 16.40 12.60 15.43
N GLU A 130 16.70 12.30 16.69
CA GLU A 130 17.83 11.44 17.08
C GLU A 130 17.74 10.01 16.54
N LEU A 131 16.52 9.56 16.24
CA LEU A 131 16.28 8.23 15.72
C LEU A 131 16.62 8.08 14.22
N LYS A 132 16.87 9.18 13.52
CA LYS A 132 17.20 9.16 12.08
C LYS A 132 18.33 8.21 11.73
N SER A 133 19.38 8.19 12.55
CA SER A 133 20.58 7.39 12.34
C SER A 133 20.52 5.97 12.88
N ARG A 134 19.45 5.61 13.60
CA ARG A 134 19.30 4.26 14.17
C ARG A 134 18.77 3.26 13.14
N TYR A 135 19.05 2.00 13.39
CA TYR A 135 18.56 0.89 12.58
C TYR A 135 17.26 0.30 13.16
N PRO A 136 16.37 -0.28 12.36
CA PRO A 136 15.11 -0.86 12.82
C PRO A 136 15.26 -2.00 13.85
N SER A 137 16.41 -2.67 13.87
CA SER A 137 16.73 -3.75 14.81
C SER A 137 17.19 -3.27 16.18
N GLU A 138 17.56 -1.99 16.31
CA GLU A 138 17.96 -1.43 17.58
C GLU A 138 16.75 -1.29 18.49
N ARG A 139 16.73 -2.06 19.60
CA ARG A 139 15.64 -1.99 20.57
C ARG A 139 15.55 -0.57 21.15
N TRP A 140 14.32 -0.11 21.25
CA TRP A 140 13.96 1.07 22.04
C TRP A 140 14.26 0.73 23.52
N THR A 141 15.42 1.07 24.01
CA THR A 141 15.66 1.14 25.45
C THR A 141 15.16 2.50 25.88
N SER A 142 13.97 2.51 26.45
CA SER A 142 13.41 3.62 27.22
C SER A 142 14.33 3.93 28.40
#